data_483664b910e4ecc373c8ec256f8cae3a
#
_entry.id   483664b910e4ecc373c8ec256f8cae3a
#
_cell.length_a   1.000
_cell.length_b   1.000
_cell.length_c   1.000
_cell.angle_alpha   90.00
_cell.angle_beta   90.00
_cell.angle_gamma   90.00
#
_symmetry.space_group_name_H-M   'P 1'
#
loop_
_entity.id
_entity.type
_entity.pdbx_description
1 polymer ?
#
loop_
_entity_poly.entity_id
_entity_poly.type
_entity_poly.pdbx_seq_one_letter_code
_entity_poly.pdbx_strand_id
1 'polypeptide(L)'
;YNFLNDAGEVDGFEREVGDELCARAELTCEWVTNEWDSIIPNLTSGNYDTIIAGMSITDEREEVIDFSQNYFPPAASAYAAKSADADLKGGIVAAQTSTIQAGYVAESGATLLEFATYDETVAAVNNGEADAVFADKDALVPTVEESGGEMVFVGDDVPLGGGIGLGLRESDTELKAKFDTAIQSMKDDGSLNKLIIKWFGEGAKTF
;
A
#
# COMPACT_ATOMS: atom_id res chain seq x y z
N TYR A 1 2.56 -4.34 -2.89
CA TYR A 1 3.87 -3.65 -3.00
C TYR A 1 5.03 -4.54 -2.54
N ASN A 2 4.85 -5.29 -1.44
CA ASN A 2 5.78 -6.28 -0.91
C ASN A 2 5.10 -7.64 -0.76
N PHE A 3 5.89 -8.70 -0.86
CA PHE A 3 5.47 -10.07 -0.57
C PHE A 3 6.66 -10.88 -0.05
N LEU A 4 6.40 -12.07 0.48
CA LEU A 4 7.46 -13.02 0.80
C LEU A 4 7.63 -13.97 -0.38
N ASN A 5 8.86 -14.10 -0.88
CA ASN A 5 9.20 -15.07 -1.93
C ASN A 5 9.21 -16.52 -1.39
N ASP A 6 9.43 -17.49 -2.25
CA ASP A 6 9.47 -18.92 -1.88
C ASP A 6 10.54 -19.26 -0.83
N ALA A 7 11.56 -18.42 -0.66
CA ALA A 7 12.57 -18.56 0.37
C ALA A 7 12.17 -17.90 1.71
N GLY A 8 11.00 -17.22 1.76
CA GLY A 8 10.53 -16.48 2.92
C GLY A 8 11.21 -15.13 3.12
N GLU A 9 11.83 -14.58 2.07
CA GLU A 9 12.48 -13.28 2.08
C GLU A 9 11.54 -12.22 1.50
N VAL A 10 11.65 -10.98 1.99
CA VAL A 10 10.89 -9.84 1.46
C VAL A 10 11.34 -9.57 0.02
N ASP A 11 10.36 -9.49 -0.88
CA ASP A 11 10.55 -9.19 -2.30
C ASP A 11 9.44 -8.25 -2.78
N GLY A 12 9.57 -7.70 -3.99
CA GLY A 12 8.58 -6.82 -4.58
C GLY A 12 9.11 -5.44 -4.91
N PHE A 13 8.19 -4.57 -5.33
CA PHE A 13 8.49 -3.18 -5.71
C PHE A 13 9.25 -2.43 -4.60
N GLU A 14 8.73 -2.46 -3.40
CA GLU A 14 9.30 -1.70 -2.29
C GLU A 14 10.62 -2.28 -1.79
N ARG A 15 10.84 -3.57 -1.96
CA ARG A 15 12.14 -4.16 -1.69
C ARG A 15 13.21 -3.53 -2.58
N GLU A 16 12.96 -3.43 -3.88
CA GLU A 16 13.92 -2.82 -4.82
C GLU A 16 14.06 -1.32 -4.59
N VAL A 17 12.96 -0.60 -4.33
CA VAL A 17 13.00 0.82 -3.98
C VAL A 17 13.81 1.05 -2.71
N GLY A 18 13.55 0.30 -1.65
CA GLY A 18 14.23 0.45 -0.37
C GLY A 18 15.72 0.14 -0.45
N ASP A 19 16.12 -0.90 -1.18
CA ASP A 19 17.54 -1.22 -1.40
C ASP A 19 18.26 -0.07 -2.13
N GLU A 20 17.64 0.51 -3.16
CA GLU A 20 18.19 1.67 -3.90
C GLU A 20 18.23 2.94 -3.03
N LEU A 21 17.19 3.19 -2.24
CA LEU A 21 17.17 4.31 -1.30
C LEU A 21 18.27 4.19 -0.26
N CYS A 22 18.47 3.02 0.31
CA CYS A 22 19.55 2.75 1.28
C CYS A 22 20.93 2.96 0.66
N ALA A 23 21.13 2.48 -0.57
CA ALA A 23 22.39 2.67 -1.30
C ALA A 23 22.68 4.16 -1.56
N ARG A 24 21.70 4.94 -2.02
CA ARG A 24 21.85 6.39 -2.29
C ARG A 24 22.01 7.21 -1.01
N ALA A 25 21.38 6.80 0.06
CA ALA A 25 21.50 7.43 1.38
C ALA A 25 22.78 7.04 2.12
N GLU A 26 23.60 6.14 1.55
CA GLU A 26 24.82 5.58 2.17
C GLU A 26 24.50 4.91 3.52
N LEU A 27 23.40 4.14 3.57
CA LEU A 27 22.94 3.41 4.74
C LEU A 27 23.07 1.90 4.51
N THR A 28 23.30 1.16 5.59
CA THR A 28 23.15 -0.29 5.63
C THR A 28 21.78 -0.58 6.23
N CYS A 29 20.92 -1.22 5.46
CA CYS A 29 19.54 -1.48 5.88
C CYS A 29 19.33 -2.97 6.09
N GLU A 30 18.54 -3.30 7.10
CA GLU A 30 18.05 -4.64 7.39
C GLU A 30 16.55 -4.64 7.27
N TRP A 31 16.01 -5.68 6.61
CA TRP A 31 14.57 -5.84 6.42
C TRP A 31 14.00 -6.69 7.55
N VAL A 32 12.92 -6.19 8.14
CA VAL A 32 12.13 -6.91 9.15
C VAL A 32 10.66 -6.92 8.74
N THR A 33 9.97 -8.00 9.02
CA THR A 33 8.53 -8.11 8.80
C THR A 33 7.76 -7.70 10.05
N ASN A 34 6.59 -7.12 9.87
CA ASN A 34 5.72 -6.71 10.96
C ASN A 34 4.25 -6.85 10.55
N GLU A 35 3.39 -7.15 11.50
CA GLU A 35 1.95 -7.13 11.29
C GLU A 35 1.48 -5.70 11.08
N TRP A 36 0.53 -5.50 10.15
CA TRP A 36 0.06 -4.17 9.76
C TRP A 36 -0.45 -3.33 10.94
N ASP A 37 -1.30 -3.89 11.79
CA ASP A 37 -1.91 -3.17 12.91
C ASP A 37 -0.92 -2.66 13.96
N SER A 38 0.26 -3.27 14.05
CA SER A 38 1.31 -2.90 15.00
C SER A 38 2.46 -2.11 14.38
N ILE A 39 2.39 -1.80 13.07
CA ILE A 39 3.52 -1.24 12.34
C ILE A 39 3.88 0.18 12.83
N ILE A 40 2.92 1.06 13.04
CA ILE A 40 3.16 2.40 13.59
C ILE A 40 3.57 2.34 15.07
N PRO A 41 2.86 1.61 15.96
CA PRO A 41 3.29 1.43 17.34
C PRO A 41 4.71 0.89 17.48
N ASN A 42 5.13 -0.04 16.65
CA ASN A 42 6.49 -0.60 16.69
C ASN A 42 7.55 0.38 16.18
N LEU A 43 7.25 1.23 15.20
CA LEU A 43 8.12 2.33 14.79
C LEU A 43 8.34 3.32 15.94
N THR A 44 7.26 3.80 16.55
CA THR A 44 7.33 4.78 17.64
C THR A 44 8.02 4.25 18.89
N SER A 45 7.93 2.92 19.12
CA SER A 45 8.64 2.22 20.21
C SER A 45 10.12 1.96 19.90
N GLY A 46 10.60 2.24 18.68
CA GLY A 46 12.00 2.07 18.29
C GLY A 46 12.40 0.63 17.95
N ASN A 47 11.46 -0.23 17.57
CA ASN A 47 11.77 -1.59 17.15
C ASN A 47 12.45 -1.64 15.78
N TYR A 48 12.29 -0.61 14.97
CA TYR A 48 12.96 -0.33 13.70
C TYR A 48 12.95 1.17 13.42
N ASP A 49 13.60 1.62 12.35
CA ASP A 49 13.85 3.05 12.10
C ASP A 49 12.94 3.64 11.02
N THR A 50 12.36 2.83 10.16
CA THR A 50 11.46 3.30 9.09
C THR A 50 10.48 2.21 8.67
N ILE A 51 9.32 2.64 8.16
CA ILE A 51 8.31 1.78 7.56
C ILE A 51 8.38 1.95 6.03
N ILE A 52 8.42 0.82 5.31
CA ILE A 52 8.21 0.76 3.86
C ILE A 52 7.25 -0.40 3.58
N ALA A 53 5.95 -0.11 3.49
CA ALA A 53 4.90 -1.12 3.49
C ALA A 53 3.59 -0.64 2.83
N GLY A 54 3.67 0.05 1.68
CA GLY A 54 2.48 0.56 0.99
C GLY A 54 1.70 1.60 1.80
N MET A 55 2.36 2.28 2.73
CA MET A 55 1.67 3.16 3.67
C MET A 55 1.34 4.51 3.04
N SER A 56 0.05 4.77 2.83
CA SER A 56 -0.43 6.06 2.34
C SER A 56 -0.15 7.18 3.34
N ILE A 57 0.35 8.30 2.83
CA ILE A 57 0.49 9.55 3.58
C ILE A 57 -0.91 10.11 3.85
N THR A 58 -1.24 10.34 5.11
CA THR A 58 -2.51 10.94 5.55
C THR A 58 -2.30 11.86 6.73
N ASP A 59 -3.12 12.91 6.85
CA ASP A 59 -3.07 13.87 7.96
C ASP A 59 -3.20 13.16 9.32
N GLU A 60 -4.05 12.12 9.41
CA GLU A 60 -4.24 11.34 10.64
C GLU A 60 -2.95 10.61 11.07
N ARG A 61 -2.22 10.03 10.12
CA ARG A 61 -0.96 9.35 10.41
C ARG A 61 0.15 10.34 10.73
N GLU A 62 0.13 11.52 10.09
CA GLU A 62 1.07 12.61 10.35
C GLU A 62 0.90 13.26 11.74
N GLU A 63 -0.20 12.97 12.45
CA GLU A 63 -0.34 13.33 13.87
C GLU A 63 0.53 12.45 14.81
N VAL A 64 1.07 11.33 14.33
CA VAL A 64 1.76 10.33 15.16
C VAL A 64 3.17 10.02 14.66
N ILE A 65 3.37 10.07 13.35
CA ILE A 65 4.65 9.81 12.67
C ILE A 65 4.87 10.84 11.58
N ASP A 66 6.12 11.01 11.15
CA ASP A 66 6.46 11.81 9.98
C ASP A 66 6.59 10.90 8.73
N PHE A 67 6.50 11.49 7.56
CA PHE A 67 6.68 10.81 6.29
C PHE A 67 7.80 11.45 5.47
N SER A 68 8.48 10.63 4.67
CA SER A 68 9.27 11.14 3.54
C SER A 68 8.35 11.75 2.48
N GLN A 69 8.93 12.40 1.49
CA GLN A 69 8.18 12.62 0.26
C GLN A 69 7.70 11.27 -0.32
N ASN A 70 6.62 11.27 -1.08
CA ASN A 70 6.10 10.04 -1.65
C ASN A 70 7.08 9.42 -2.68
N TYR A 71 7.27 8.10 -2.59
CA TYR A 71 8.00 7.30 -3.59
C TYR A 71 7.07 6.55 -4.56
N PHE A 72 5.77 6.57 -4.28
CA PHE A 72 4.72 6.14 -5.21
C PHE A 72 3.66 7.25 -5.29
N PRO A 73 3.24 7.66 -6.51
CA PRO A 73 2.30 8.77 -6.65
C PRO A 73 0.91 8.41 -6.09
N PRO A 74 0.08 9.42 -5.74
CA PRO A 74 -1.29 9.15 -5.34
C PRO A 74 -2.02 8.32 -6.38
N ALA A 75 -2.45 7.12 -5.98
CA ALA A 75 -3.24 6.20 -6.79
C ALA A 75 -4.69 6.15 -6.29
N ALA A 76 -5.59 5.65 -7.11
CA ALA A 76 -6.96 5.44 -6.69
C ALA A 76 -7.10 4.11 -5.96
N SER A 77 -8.05 4.03 -5.04
CA SER A 77 -8.61 2.77 -4.55
C SER A 77 -9.75 2.32 -5.45
N ALA A 78 -9.97 1.04 -5.54
CA ALA A 78 -11.02 0.46 -6.37
C ALA A 78 -11.72 -0.70 -5.65
N TYR A 79 -12.91 -1.02 -6.12
CA TYR A 79 -13.62 -2.22 -5.73
C TYR A 79 -13.37 -3.34 -6.74
N ALA A 80 -13.16 -4.55 -6.25
CA ALA A 80 -13.17 -5.77 -7.06
C ALA A 80 -14.19 -6.75 -6.50
N ALA A 81 -14.95 -7.40 -7.38
CA ALA A 81 -16.06 -8.30 -7.02
C ALA A 81 -16.19 -9.43 -8.02
N LYS A 82 -16.89 -10.51 -7.63
CA LYS A 82 -17.24 -11.62 -8.55
C LYS A 82 -18.40 -11.28 -9.49
N SER A 83 -19.19 -10.26 -9.16
CA SER A 83 -20.30 -9.80 -9.98
C SER A 83 -20.16 -8.33 -10.33
N ALA A 84 -20.37 -7.99 -11.60
CA ALA A 84 -20.42 -6.59 -12.05
C ALA A 84 -21.56 -5.79 -11.40
N ASP A 85 -22.58 -6.47 -10.89
CA ASP A 85 -23.75 -5.89 -10.23
C ASP A 85 -23.65 -5.95 -8.69
N ALA A 86 -22.45 -6.10 -8.12
CA ALA A 86 -22.22 -6.13 -6.66
C ALA A 86 -22.77 -4.84 -6.00
N ASP A 87 -23.49 -5.01 -4.89
CA ASP A 87 -24.05 -3.87 -4.15
C ASP A 87 -22.96 -3.22 -3.27
N LEU A 88 -22.35 -2.16 -3.80
CA LEU A 88 -21.28 -1.43 -3.12
C LEU A 88 -21.78 -0.48 -2.02
N LYS A 89 -23.09 -0.27 -1.86
CA LYS A 89 -23.66 0.66 -0.89
C LYS A 89 -24.45 -0.02 0.23
N GLY A 90 -25.10 -1.15 -0.08
CA GLY A 90 -25.88 -1.88 0.91
C GLY A 90 -25.32 -3.27 1.21
N GLY A 91 -24.36 -3.73 0.42
CA GLY A 91 -23.71 -5.03 0.57
C GLY A 91 -22.58 -5.04 1.60
N ILE A 92 -21.88 -6.16 1.65
CA ILE A 92 -20.72 -6.39 2.53
C ILE A 92 -19.45 -6.13 1.73
N VAL A 93 -18.62 -5.19 2.20
CA VAL A 93 -17.34 -4.84 1.57
C VAL A 93 -16.19 -5.19 2.50
N ALA A 94 -15.28 -6.05 2.02
CA ALA A 94 -14.07 -6.42 2.75
C ALA A 94 -12.97 -5.37 2.53
N ALA A 95 -12.28 -4.99 3.60
CA ALA A 95 -11.10 -4.16 3.56
C ALA A 95 -10.11 -4.58 4.65
N GLN A 96 -8.83 -4.29 4.44
CA GLN A 96 -7.84 -4.55 5.46
C GLN A 96 -8.01 -3.54 6.61
N THR A 97 -7.96 -4.00 7.84
CA THR A 97 -8.10 -3.16 9.04
C THR A 97 -7.04 -2.06 9.09
N SER A 98 -7.36 -0.94 9.76
CA SER A 98 -6.43 0.20 9.93
C SER A 98 -5.93 0.82 8.62
N THR A 99 -6.67 0.64 7.52
CA THR A 99 -6.38 1.27 6.23
C THR A 99 -7.33 2.44 5.93
N ILE A 100 -6.91 3.33 5.03
CA ILE A 100 -7.77 4.42 4.53
C ILE A 100 -9.00 3.86 3.81
N GLN A 101 -8.89 2.68 3.23
CA GLN A 101 -9.99 1.99 2.56
C GLN A 101 -11.04 1.50 3.55
N ALA A 102 -10.62 0.90 4.68
CA ALA A 102 -11.55 0.50 5.74
C ALA A 102 -12.31 1.71 6.29
N GLY A 103 -11.61 2.83 6.54
CA GLY A 103 -12.23 4.09 6.97
C GLY A 103 -13.27 4.59 5.96
N TYR A 104 -12.93 4.60 4.68
CA TYR A 104 -13.84 5.01 3.62
C TYR A 104 -15.10 4.12 3.55
N VAL A 105 -14.93 2.79 3.59
CA VAL A 105 -16.07 1.85 3.57
C VAL A 105 -16.97 2.03 4.78
N ALA A 106 -16.41 2.25 5.97
CA ALA A 106 -17.18 2.50 7.20
C ALA A 106 -18.12 3.72 7.07
N GLU A 107 -17.76 4.71 6.25
CA GLU A 107 -18.55 5.92 6.02
C GLU A 107 -19.45 5.82 4.77
N SER A 108 -19.27 4.81 3.93
CA SER A 108 -19.96 4.69 2.62
C SER A 108 -21.42 4.24 2.72
N GLY A 109 -21.82 3.63 3.83
CA GLY A 109 -23.13 3.00 4.03
C GLY A 109 -23.14 1.49 3.76
N ALA A 110 -22.06 0.92 3.20
CA ALA A 110 -21.88 -0.54 3.11
C ALA A 110 -21.60 -1.14 4.49
N THR A 111 -21.77 -2.45 4.62
CA THR A 111 -21.30 -3.19 5.79
C THR A 111 -19.82 -3.50 5.64
N LEU A 112 -18.97 -2.85 6.44
CA LEU A 112 -17.54 -3.13 6.46
C LEU A 112 -17.27 -4.49 7.11
N LEU A 113 -16.44 -5.31 6.44
CA LEU A 113 -15.88 -6.55 6.97
C LEU A 113 -14.36 -6.45 6.96
N GLU A 114 -13.75 -6.37 8.14
CA GLU A 114 -12.32 -6.14 8.29
C GLU A 114 -11.53 -7.44 8.48
N PHE A 115 -10.35 -7.49 7.88
CA PHE A 115 -9.39 -8.58 8.03
C PHE A 115 -7.99 -8.02 8.31
N ALA A 116 -7.15 -8.83 8.94
CA ALA A 116 -5.79 -8.42 9.29
C ALA A 116 -4.88 -8.29 8.05
N THR A 117 -5.12 -9.08 7.01
CA THR A 117 -4.30 -9.11 5.81
C THR A 117 -5.10 -8.83 4.54
N TYR A 118 -4.42 -8.33 3.51
CA TYR A 118 -5.00 -8.14 2.17
C TYR A 118 -5.53 -9.47 1.59
N ASP A 119 -4.76 -10.55 1.73
CA ASP A 119 -5.14 -11.87 1.19
C ASP A 119 -6.44 -12.40 1.79
N GLU A 120 -6.68 -12.14 3.07
CA GLU A 120 -7.94 -12.51 3.73
C GLU A 120 -9.12 -11.71 3.17
N THR A 121 -8.94 -10.44 2.83
CA THR A 121 -10.01 -9.62 2.21
C THR A 121 -10.41 -10.17 0.85
N VAL A 122 -9.44 -10.57 0.03
CA VAL A 122 -9.68 -11.21 -1.27
C VAL A 122 -10.34 -12.59 -1.10
N ALA A 123 -9.85 -13.38 -0.13
CA ALA A 123 -10.43 -14.69 0.18
C ALA A 123 -11.90 -14.59 0.62
N ALA A 124 -12.27 -13.55 1.38
CA ALA A 124 -13.65 -13.32 1.80
C ALA A 124 -14.60 -13.14 0.60
N VAL A 125 -14.18 -12.43 -0.46
CA VAL A 125 -14.97 -12.31 -1.70
C VAL A 125 -15.03 -13.66 -2.43
N ASN A 126 -13.92 -14.37 -2.52
CA ASN A 126 -13.86 -15.67 -3.17
C ASN A 126 -14.76 -16.71 -2.49
N ASN A 127 -14.84 -16.66 -1.17
CA ASN A 127 -15.68 -17.56 -0.34
C ASN A 127 -17.15 -17.11 -0.27
N GLY A 128 -17.50 -15.92 -0.77
CA GLY A 128 -18.85 -15.36 -0.70
C GLY A 128 -19.23 -14.80 0.69
N GLU A 129 -18.25 -14.46 1.51
CA GLU A 129 -18.42 -13.78 2.81
C GLU A 129 -18.58 -12.27 2.63
N ALA A 130 -18.02 -11.72 1.56
CA ALA A 130 -18.18 -10.33 1.14
C ALA A 130 -18.59 -10.23 -0.33
N ASP A 131 -19.33 -9.18 -0.69
CA ASP A 131 -19.76 -8.88 -2.05
C ASP A 131 -18.65 -8.26 -2.89
N ALA A 132 -17.76 -7.49 -2.25
CA ALA A 132 -16.60 -6.86 -2.88
C ALA A 132 -15.44 -6.70 -1.89
N VAL A 133 -14.23 -6.57 -2.43
CA VAL A 133 -13.04 -6.08 -1.71
C VAL A 133 -12.76 -4.64 -2.16
N PHE A 134 -12.31 -3.79 -1.23
CA PHE A 134 -11.90 -2.42 -1.52
C PHE A 134 -10.47 -2.20 -1.04
N ALA A 135 -9.57 -1.89 -1.99
CA ALA A 135 -8.15 -1.71 -1.75
C ALA A 135 -7.52 -0.77 -2.79
N ASP A 136 -6.21 -0.51 -2.68
CA ASP A 136 -5.48 0.19 -3.73
C ASP A 136 -5.66 -0.52 -5.07
N LYS A 137 -6.01 0.22 -6.12
CA LYS A 137 -6.27 -0.34 -7.44
C LYS A 137 -5.06 -1.09 -7.99
N ASP A 138 -3.87 -0.51 -7.83
CA ASP A 138 -2.63 -1.13 -8.31
C ASP A 138 -2.32 -2.46 -7.61
N ALA A 139 -2.72 -2.61 -6.33
CA ALA A 139 -2.62 -3.88 -5.62
C ALA A 139 -3.66 -4.90 -6.10
N LEU A 140 -4.86 -4.44 -6.51
CA LEU A 140 -5.93 -5.31 -7.00
C LEU A 140 -5.72 -5.77 -8.45
N VAL A 141 -4.96 -5.05 -9.27
CA VAL A 141 -4.76 -5.41 -10.69
C VAL A 141 -4.26 -6.85 -10.85
N PRO A 142 -3.18 -7.31 -10.20
CA PRO A 142 -2.75 -8.69 -10.32
C PRO A 142 -3.83 -9.70 -9.88
N THR A 143 -4.52 -9.42 -8.78
CA THR A 143 -5.59 -10.28 -8.26
C THR A 143 -6.73 -10.45 -9.28
N VAL A 144 -7.15 -9.37 -9.92
CA VAL A 144 -8.21 -9.40 -10.94
C VAL A 144 -7.73 -10.11 -12.20
N GLU A 145 -6.51 -9.83 -12.67
CA GLU A 145 -5.95 -10.48 -13.86
C GLU A 145 -5.75 -11.99 -13.67
N GLU A 146 -5.20 -12.40 -12.52
CA GLU A 146 -4.95 -13.81 -12.19
C GLU A 146 -6.22 -14.60 -11.90
N SER A 147 -7.32 -13.93 -11.58
CA SER A 147 -8.63 -14.57 -11.37
C SER A 147 -9.20 -15.24 -12.63
N GLY A 148 -8.61 -14.98 -13.81
CA GLY A 148 -9.13 -15.54 -15.07
C GLY A 148 -10.54 -15.08 -15.44
N GLY A 149 -10.96 -13.92 -14.91
CA GLY A 149 -12.29 -13.33 -15.15
C GLY A 149 -13.34 -13.68 -14.09
N GLU A 150 -12.95 -14.39 -13.01
CA GLU A 150 -13.82 -14.63 -11.87
C GLU A 150 -14.01 -13.38 -10.98
N MET A 151 -13.07 -12.45 -11.02
CA MET A 151 -13.16 -11.14 -10.40
C MET A 151 -13.07 -10.03 -11.44
N VAL A 152 -13.82 -8.95 -11.23
CA VAL A 152 -13.81 -7.76 -12.10
C VAL A 152 -13.80 -6.50 -11.24
N PHE A 153 -13.24 -5.42 -11.77
CA PHE A 153 -13.41 -4.10 -11.18
C PHE A 153 -14.85 -3.63 -11.29
N VAL A 154 -15.37 -3.02 -10.23
CA VAL A 154 -16.75 -2.54 -10.17
C VAL A 154 -16.83 -1.13 -9.57
N GLY A 155 -17.78 -0.33 -10.04
CA GLY A 155 -17.93 1.07 -9.60
C GLY A 155 -16.84 1.98 -10.12
N ASP A 156 -16.80 3.19 -9.57
CA ASP A 156 -15.83 4.22 -9.93
C ASP A 156 -14.58 4.09 -9.05
N ASP A 157 -13.45 4.51 -9.59
CA ASP A 157 -12.20 4.67 -8.83
C ASP A 157 -12.35 5.77 -7.79
N VAL A 158 -11.87 5.54 -6.58
CA VAL A 158 -11.95 6.48 -5.46
C VAL A 158 -10.54 7.00 -5.12
N PRO A 159 -10.25 8.30 -5.33
CA PRO A 159 -8.95 8.85 -4.97
C PRO A 159 -8.85 8.99 -3.45
N LEU A 160 -7.89 8.28 -2.83
CA LEU A 160 -7.61 8.32 -1.40
C LEU A 160 -6.12 8.50 -1.14
N GLY A 161 -5.79 9.27 -0.10
CA GLY A 161 -4.41 9.46 0.36
C GLY A 161 -3.53 10.36 -0.52
N GLY A 162 -2.34 10.68 -0.01
CA GLY A 162 -1.35 11.59 -0.62
C GLY A 162 -0.25 10.89 -1.43
N GLY A 163 -0.39 9.62 -1.74
CA GLY A 163 0.67 8.74 -2.25
C GLY A 163 1.29 7.93 -1.13
N ILE A 164 2.29 7.10 -1.47
CA ILE A 164 2.96 6.22 -0.52
C ILE A 164 4.31 6.80 -0.15
N GLY A 165 4.61 6.92 1.13
CA GLY A 165 5.86 7.42 1.68
C GLY A 165 6.47 6.50 2.72
N LEU A 166 7.75 6.71 3.03
CA LEU A 166 8.39 6.05 4.17
C LEU A 166 7.85 6.66 5.46
N GLY A 167 7.38 5.82 6.39
CA GLY A 167 7.03 6.27 7.74
C GLY A 167 8.30 6.37 8.61
N LEU A 168 8.43 7.47 9.35
CA LEU A 168 9.56 7.73 10.25
C LEU A 168 9.06 8.30 11.58
N ARG A 169 9.85 8.19 12.65
CA ARG A 169 9.57 8.95 13.87
C ARG A 169 9.77 10.45 13.61
N GLU A 170 8.95 11.29 14.18
CA GLU A 170 9.08 12.76 14.07
C GLU A 170 10.46 13.29 14.51
N SER A 171 11.13 12.56 15.45
CA SER A 171 12.48 12.90 15.92
C SER A 171 13.58 12.64 14.89
N ASP A 172 13.34 11.79 13.89
CA ASP A 172 14.37 11.25 13.00
C ASP A 172 14.58 12.12 11.75
N THR A 173 14.65 13.43 11.96
CA THR A 173 14.71 14.45 10.88
C THR A 173 15.92 14.29 9.95
N GLU A 174 17.07 13.83 10.46
CA GLU A 174 18.25 13.58 9.63
C GLU A 174 18.06 12.37 8.73
N LEU A 175 17.44 11.30 9.24
CA LEU A 175 17.13 10.10 8.45
C LEU A 175 16.10 10.43 7.35
N LYS A 176 15.05 11.18 7.70
CA LYS A 176 14.08 11.69 6.74
C LYS A 176 14.75 12.48 5.62
N ALA A 177 15.63 13.43 5.95
CA ALA A 177 16.32 14.25 4.96
C ALA A 177 17.19 13.42 4.00
N LYS A 178 17.83 12.35 4.48
CA LYS A 178 18.58 11.40 3.66
C LYS A 178 17.65 10.66 2.67
N PHE A 179 16.55 10.12 3.15
CA PHE A 179 15.58 9.44 2.28
C PHE A 179 14.91 10.40 1.30
N ASP A 180 14.54 11.60 1.71
CA ASP A 180 13.98 12.62 0.81
C ASP A 180 14.95 12.98 -0.32
N THR A 181 16.24 13.12 0.00
CA THR A 181 17.28 13.34 -1.01
C THR A 181 17.41 12.15 -1.97
N ALA A 182 17.40 10.94 -1.45
CA ALA A 182 17.49 9.72 -2.25
C ALA A 182 16.26 9.55 -3.16
N ILE A 183 15.05 9.76 -2.64
CA ILE A 183 13.80 9.70 -3.42
C ILE A 183 13.83 10.75 -4.53
N GLN A 184 14.21 11.99 -4.21
CA GLN A 184 14.30 13.06 -5.23
C GLN A 184 15.29 12.69 -6.33
N SER A 185 16.45 12.15 -5.97
CA SER A 185 17.45 11.68 -6.93
C SER A 185 16.91 10.57 -7.84
N MET A 186 16.10 9.64 -7.31
CA MET A 186 15.45 8.58 -8.10
C MET A 186 14.34 9.12 -9.02
N LYS A 187 13.64 10.16 -8.61
CA LYS A 187 12.68 10.88 -9.47
C LYS A 187 13.39 11.61 -10.62
N ASP A 188 14.47 12.31 -10.30
CA ASP A 188 15.22 13.14 -11.26
C ASP A 188 15.90 12.31 -12.37
N ASP A 189 16.45 11.15 -12.03
CA ASP A 189 17.10 10.26 -13.00
C ASP A 189 16.14 9.24 -13.64
N GLY A 190 14.88 9.22 -13.22
CA GLY A 190 13.83 8.33 -13.73
C GLY A 190 13.94 6.88 -13.29
N SER A 191 14.85 6.54 -12.37
CA SER A 191 14.99 5.17 -11.88
C SER A 191 13.76 4.70 -11.10
N LEU A 192 13.11 5.61 -10.35
CA LEU A 192 11.88 5.31 -9.65
C LEU A 192 10.73 4.95 -10.62
N ASN A 193 10.56 5.73 -11.69
CA ASN A 193 9.56 5.44 -12.71
C ASN A 193 9.81 4.09 -13.41
N LYS A 194 11.07 3.72 -13.63
CA LYS A 194 11.40 2.40 -14.19
C LYS A 194 10.98 1.26 -13.27
N LEU A 195 11.14 1.40 -11.94
CA LEU A 195 10.69 0.41 -10.97
C LEU A 195 9.16 0.35 -10.93
N ILE A 196 8.48 1.49 -10.95
CA ILE A 196 7.01 1.54 -11.02
C ILE A 196 6.50 0.79 -12.26
N ILE A 197 7.04 1.10 -13.44
CA ILE A 197 6.64 0.44 -14.69
C ILE A 197 6.98 -1.05 -14.67
N LYS A 198 8.13 -1.44 -14.12
CA LYS A 198 8.54 -2.84 -13.99
C LYS A 198 7.52 -3.67 -13.22
N TRP A 199 7.02 -3.15 -12.11
CA TRP A 199 6.17 -3.87 -11.18
C TRP A 199 4.66 -3.73 -11.44
N PHE A 200 4.23 -2.58 -11.95
CA PHE A 200 2.81 -2.25 -12.14
C PHE A 200 2.42 -2.06 -13.62
N GLY A 201 3.37 -2.22 -14.54
CA GLY A 201 3.13 -2.11 -15.99
C GLY A 201 3.15 -0.68 -16.53
N GLU A 202 3.10 -0.57 -17.85
CA GLU A 202 3.18 0.71 -18.60
C GLU A 202 1.99 1.65 -18.32
N GLY A 203 0.88 1.13 -17.79
CA GLY A 203 -0.31 1.91 -17.43
C GLY A 203 -0.26 2.53 -16.05
N ALA A 204 0.76 2.21 -15.25
CA ALA A 204 0.89 2.73 -13.89
C ALA A 204 1.19 4.23 -13.91
N LYS A 205 0.69 4.94 -12.88
CA LYS A 205 0.98 6.35 -12.70
C LYS A 205 2.43 6.55 -12.26
N THR A 206 3.13 7.44 -12.91
CA THR A 206 4.54 7.80 -12.64
C THR A 206 4.67 9.27 -12.21
N PHE A 207 5.85 9.66 -11.78
CA PHE A 207 6.20 11.05 -11.46
C PHE A 207 6.54 11.85 -12.69
#